data_1e1f3aa22d1211d47c391495dbe4a415
#
_entry.id   1e1f3aa22d1211d47c391495dbe4a415
#
_cell.length_a   1.000
_cell.length_b   1.000
_cell.length_c   1.000
_cell.angle_alpha   90.00
_cell.angle_beta   90.00
_cell.angle_gamma   90.00
#
_symmetry.space_group_name_H-M   'P 1'
#
loop_
_entity.id
_entity.type
_entity.pdbx_description
1 polymer ?
#
loop_
_entity_poly.entity_id
_entity_poly.type
_entity_poly.pdbx_seq_one_letter_code
_entity_poly.pdbx_strand_id
1 'polypeptide(L)' 'MPVICLLLMLLFLLLLLLLLLLLLLLLFFFFLLL' A
#
# COMPACT_ATOMS: atom_id res chain seq x y z
N MET A 1 -19.19 -1.83 -16.65
CA MET A 1 -17.80 -1.49 -16.36
C MET A 1 -16.86 -2.42 -17.12
N PRO A 2 -15.87 -1.90 -17.83
CA PRO A 2 -14.89 -2.76 -18.46
C PRO A 2 -14.01 -3.44 -17.39
N VAL A 3 -13.70 -4.70 -17.65
CA VAL A 3 -12.89 -5.54 -16.74
C VAL A 3 -11.50 -4.91 -16.51
N ILE A 4 -10.98 -4.21 -17.50
CA ILE A 4 -9.68 -3.53 -17.42
C ILE A 4 -9.71 -2.41 -16.37
N CYS A 5 -10.81 -1.66 -16.30
CA CYS A 5 -10.99 -0.58 -15.32
C CYS A 5 -11.05 -1.15 -13.90
N LEU A 6 -11.75 -2.27 -13.73
CA LEU A 6 -11.83 -2.97 -12.45
C LEU A 6 -10.47 -3.49 -12.01
N LEU A 7 -9.71 -4.05 -12.92
CA LEU A 7 -8.36 -4.56 -12.69
C LEU A 7 -7.40 -3.43 -12.29
N LEU A 8 -7.51 -2.30 -12.96
CA LEU A 8 -6.70 -1.12 -12.65
C LEU A 8 -7.02 -0.57 -11.27
N MET A 9 -8.29 -0.53 -10.90
CA MET A 9 -8.72 -0.09 -9.58
C MET A 9 -8.20 -1.01 -8.48
N LEU A 10 -8.26 -2.32 -8.74
CA LEU A 10 -7.77 -3.33 -7.80
C LEU A 10 -6.26 -3.22 -7.62
N LEU A 11 -5.53 -3.02 -8.71
CA LEU A 11 -4.09 -2.83 -8.71
C LEU A 11 -3.69 -1.59 -7.93
N PHE A 12 -4.42 -0.50 -8.12
CA PHE A 12 -4.21 0.77 -7.41
C PHE A 12 -4.44 0.59 -5.91
N LEU A 13 -5.49 -0.11 -5.54
CA LEU A 13 -5.81 -0.41 -4.14
C LEU A 13 -4.71 -1.24 -3.49
N LEU A 14 -4.21 -2.25 -4.20
CA LEU A 14 -3.11 -3.10 -3.74
C LEU A 14 -1.83 -2.30 -3.54
N LEU A 15 -1.52 -1.41 -4.46
CA LEU A 15 -0.36 -0.53 -4.38
C LEU A 15 -0.46 0.41 -3.18
N LEU A 16 -1.64 0.96 -2.93
CA LEU A 16 -1.92 1.83 -1.79
C LEU A 16 -1.73 1.08 -0.48
N LEU A 17 -2.21 -0.15 -0.40
CA LEU A 17 -2.07 -1.02 0.77
C LEU A 17 -0.60 -1.33 1.04
N LEU A 18 0.16 -1.62 -0.01
CA LEU A 18 1.60 -1.89 0.07
C LEU A 18 2.36 -0.67 0.58
N LEU A 19 2.00 0.51 0.10
CA LEU A 19 2.58 1.78 0.54
C LEU A 19 2.31 2.04 2.01
N LEU A 20 1.09 1.78 2.45
CA LEU A 20 0.67 1.92 3.85
C LEU A 20 1.46 0.96 4.74
N LEU A 21 1.64 -0.28 4.31
CA LEU A 21 2.42 -1.29 5.03
C LEU A 21 3.88 -0.87 5.17
N LEU A 22 4.45 -0.33 4.10
CA LEU A 22 5.83 0.17 4.08
C LEU A 22 6.00 1.33 5.05
N LEU A 23 5.04 2.25 5.08
CA LEU A 23 5.04 3.39 5.99
C LEU A 23 4.96 2.94 7.44
N LEU A 24 4.12 1.96 7.73
CA LEU A 24 3.97 1.39 9.06
C LEU A 24 5.26 0.73 9.53
N LEU A 25 5.92 -0.01 8.63
CA LEU A 25 7.19 -0.67 8.90
C LEU A 25 8.29 0.34 9.18
N LEU A 26 8.32 1.42 8.44
CA LEU A 26 9.28 2.51 8.62
C LEU A 26 9.08 3.21 9.96
N LEU A 27 7.84 3.43 10.33
CA LEU A 27 7.46 4.03 11.61
C LEU A 27 7.86 3.13 12.77
N PHE A 28 7.65 1.83 12.63
CA PHE A 28 8.05 0.82 13.62
C PHE A 28 9.57 0.79 13.79
N PHE A 29 10.31 0.85 12.68
CA PHE A 29 11.76 0.89 12.68
C PHE A 29 12.28 2.14 13.37
N PHE A 30 11.66 3.27 13.11
CA PHE A 30 11.98 4.56 13.74
C PHE A 30 11.75 4.50 15.25
N PHE A 31 10.65 3.88 15.65
CA PHE A 31 10.31 3.70 17.07
C PHE A 31 11.35 2.82 17.80
N LEU A 32 11.83 1.77 17.14
CA LEU A 32 12.86 0.89 17.69
C LEU A 32 14.22 1.58 17.82
N LEU A 33 14.52 2.48 16.91
CA LEU A 33 15.78 3.25 16.94
C LEU A 33 15.78 4.32 18.02
N LEU A 34 14.60 4.83 18.34
CA LEU A 34 14.43 5.80 19.40
C LEU A 34 14.39 5.12 20.76
#